data_88b4b9796ae09952e97a77d130d4caa9
#
_entry.id   88b4b9796ae09952e97a77d130d4caa9
#
_cell.length_a   1.000
_cell.length_b   1.000
_cell.length_c   1.000
_cell.angle_alpha   90.00
_cell.angle_beta   90.00
_cell.angle_gamma   90.00
#
_symmetry.space_group_name_H-M   'P 1'
#
loop_
_entity.id
_entity.type
_entity.pdbx_description
1 polymer ?
#
loop_
_entity_poly.entity_id
_entity_poly.type
_entity_poly.pdbx_seq_one_letter_code
_entity_poly.pdbx_strand_id
1 'polypeptide(L)'
;FLEESLHGDKLKTARRLFTEKIIASLPDVIITSNDLIAQGIISAAHENGINIPNDMQITGFDDSLSSAYFIPSVTTVSQNIDKLAKRCFSMLMDLINKKSAVSSIIEQNIIARNSAKINI
;
A
#
# COMPACT_ATOMS: atom_id res chain seq x y z
N PHE A 1 4.71 16.64 -2.96
CA PHE A 1 4.38 15.65 -4.00
C PHE A 1 5.65 15.29 -4.74
N LEU A 2 6.20 14.10 -4.53
CA LEU A 2 7.32 13.60 -5.30
C LEU A 2 6.75 12.85 -6.52
N GLU A 3 6.58 13.56 -7.61
CA GLU A 3 6.10 13.02 -8.88
C GLU A 3 7.29 12.59 -9.76
N GLU A 4 8.17 11.75 -9.23
CA GLU A 4 9.12 11.04 -10.07
C GLU A 4 8.44 9.77 -10.57
N SER A 5 8.39 9.60 -11.89
CA SER A 5 7.81 8.43 -12.51
C SER A 5 8.51 7.17 -12.00
N LEU A 6 7.76 6.35 -11.25
CA LEU A 6 8.19 5.04 -10.76
C LEU A 6 8.26 4.03 -11.93
N HIS A 7 8.93 4.40 -13.02
CA HIS A 7 9.21 3.50 -14.13
C HIS A 7 10.36 2.58 -13.72
N GLY A 8 10.12 1.27 -13.75
CA GLY A 8 11.09 0.26 -13.37
C GLY A 8 10.81 -0.38 -12.01
N ASP A 9 11.86 -0.73 -11.28
CA ASP A 9 11.78 -1.38 -9.96
C ASP A 9 11.31 -0.38 -8.88
N LYS A 10 10.02 -0.42 -8.58
CA LYS A 10 9.37 0.48 -7.61
C LYS A 10 10.01 0.42 -6.23
N LEU A 11 10.43 -0.76 -5.80
CA LEU A 11 11.07 -0.94 -4.49
C LEU A 11 12.42 -0.23 -4.43
N LYS A 12 13.27 -0.43 -5.44
CA LYS A 12 14.58 0.26 -5.52
C LYS A 12 14.42 1.76 -5.64
N THR A 13 13.47 2.22 -6.45
CA THR A 13 13.20 3.66 -6.61
C THR A 13 12.72 4.28 -5.31
N ALA A 14 11.81 3.62 -4.58
CA ALA A 14 11.34 4.08 -3.29
C ALA A 14 12.48 4.18 -2.26
N ARG A 15 13.36 3.18 -2.20
CA ARG A 15 14.55 3.20 -1.32
C ARG A 15 15.45 4.38 -1.63
N ARG A 16 15.79 4.58 -2.91
CA ARG A 16 16.64 5.69 -3.37
C ARG A 16 16.04 7.04 -3.02
N LEU A 17 14.76 7.27 -3.34
CA LEU A 17 14.06 8.54 -3.05
C LEU A 17 14.01 8.84 -1.55
N PHE A 18 13.78 7.83 -0.73
CA PHE A 18 13.81 8.00 0.72
C PHE A 18 15.18 8.47 1.20
N THR A 19 16.25 7.79 0.79
CA THR A 19 17.62 8.10 1.22
C THR A 19 18.11 9.45 0.69
N GLU A 20 17.78 9.80 -0.55
CA GLU A 20 18.27 11.03 -1.18
C GLU A 20 17.48 12.29 -0.80
N LYS A 21 16.17 12.16 -0.56
CA LYS A 21 15.27 13.34 -0.45
C LYS A 21 14.51 13.44 0.87
N ILE A 22 14.16 12.31 1.48
CA ILE A 22 13.23 12.30 2.63
C ILE A 22 13.98 12.27 3.94
N ILE A 23 15.07 11.54 4.04
CA ILE A 23 15.79 11.30 5.30
C ILE A 23 16.30 12.58 5.97
N ALA A 24 16.64 13.60 5.18
CA ALA A 24 17.16 14.88 5.70
C ALA A 24 16.08 15.71 6.44
N SER A 25 14.80 15.46 6.16
CA SER A 25 13.67 16.12 6.82
C SER A 25 12.55 15.09 6.99
N LEU A 26 12.70 14.26 8.02
CA LEU A 26 11.83 13.11 8.26
C LEU A 26 10.40 13.57 8.57
N PRO A 27 9.38 13.13 7.83
CA PRO A 27 7.99 13.44 8.15
C PRO A 27 7.47 12.52 9.26
N ASP A 28 6.40 12.93 9.94
CA ASP A 28 5.72 12.09 10.94
C ASP A 28 5.07 10.86 10.31
N VAL A 29 4.57 10.99 9.08
CA VAL A 29 3.90 9.90 8.35
C VAL A 29 4.14 9.99 6.84
N ILE A 30 4.30 8.82 6.21
CA ILE A 30 4.32 8.68 4.75
C ILE A 30 3.14 7.80 4.32
N ILE A 31 2.32 8.31 3.40
CA ILE A 31 1.26 7.54 2.74
C ILE A 31 1.74 7.18 1.35
N THR A 32 1.79 5.89 1.05
CA THR A 32 2.26 5.40 -0.24
C THR A 32 1.12 4.87 -1.12
N SER A 33 1.33 4.91 -2.43
CA SER A 33 0.33 4.45 -3.41
C SER A 33 0.20 2.92 -3.50
N ASN A 34 1.15 2.16 -2.93
CA ASN A 34 1.07 0.71 -2.81
C ASN A 34 2.05 0.17 -1.76
N ASP A 35 1.85 -1.09 -1.37
CA ASP A 35 2.64 -1.75 -0.34
C ASP A 35 4.11 -1.95 -0.72
N LEU A 36 4.40 -2.17 -1.99
CA LEU A 36 5.78 -2.38 -2.45
C LEU A 36 6.64 -1.13 -2.25
N ILE A 37 6.07 0.06 -2.45
CA ILE A 37 6.72 1.34 -2.17
C ILE A 37 6.93 1.49 -0.67
N ALA A 38 5.91 1.19 0.15
CA ALA A 38 6.03 1.21 1.61
C ALA A 38 7.17 0.31 2.09
N GLN A 39 7.25 -0.93 1.59
CA GLN A 39 8.31 -1.88 1.92
C GLN A 39 9.70 -1.37 1.53
N GLY A 40 9.82 -0.72 0.38
CA GLY A 40 11.07 -0.08 -0.06
C GLY A 40 11.54 1.00 0.92
N ILE A 41 10.62 1.86 1.35
CA ILE A 41 10.91 2.93 2.32
C ILE A 41 11.24 2.34 3.69
N ILE A 42 10.49 1.34 4.19
CA ILE A 42 10.77 0.66 5.46
C ILE A 42 12.17 0.05 5.46
N SER A 43 12.55 -0.61 4.38
CA SER A 43 13.89 -1.18 4.23
C SER A 43 14.97 -0.11 4.31
N ALA A 44 14.81 1.00 3.59
CA ALA A 44 15.76 2.12 3.63
C ALA A 44 15.80 2.81 4.99
N ALA A 45 14.66 3.00 5.65
CA ALA A 45 14.56 3.55 6.99
C ALA A 45 15.35 2.70 8.00
N HIS A 46 15.15 1.38 7.97
CA HIS A 46 15.86 0.44 8.84
C HIS A 46 17.39 0.51 8.64
N GLU A 47 17.86 0.57 7.39
CA GLU A 47 19.31 0.69 7.08
C GLU A 47 19.92 1.99 7.59
N ASN A 48 19.11 3.03 7.75
CA ASN A 48 19.53 4.32 8.26
C ASN A 48 19.20 4.54 9.75
N GLY A 49 18.83 3.48 10.48
CA GLY A 49 18.57 3.52 11.91
C GLY A 49 17.27 4.22 12.32
N ILE A 50 16.35 4.44 11.37
CA ILE A 50 15.04 5.05 11.61
C ILE A 50 14.04 3.97 12.03
N ASN A 51 13.41 4.17 13.17
CA ASN A 51 12.53 3.22 13.81
C ASN A 51 11.06 3.46 13.41
N ILE A 52 10.46 2.53 12.68
CA ILE A 52 9.04 2.58 12.31
C ILE A 52 8.27 1.65 13.27
N PRO A 53 7.20 2.12 13.91
CA PRO A 53 6.45 3.37 13.68
C PRO A 53 6.82 4.53 14.63
N ASN A 54 7.93 4.48 15.39
CA ASN A 54 8.19 5.44 16.46
C ASN A 54 8.73 6.77 15.96
N ASP A 55 9.73 6.76 15.07
CA ASP A 55 10.32 7.97 14.51
C ASP A 55 9.55 8.50 13.31
N MET A 56 8.92 7.58 12.57
CA MET A 56 8.09 7.86 11.39
C MET A 56 7.09 6.73 11.20
N GLN A 57 5.89 7.06 10.76
CA GLN A 57 4.87 6.07 10.40
C GLN A 57 4.76 5.91 8.88
N ILE A 58 4.31 4.74 8.42
CA ILE A 58 4.11 4.51 7.00
C ILE A 58 2.87 3.64 6.74
N THR A 59 2.12 3.99 5.69
CA THR A 59 0.99 3.20 5.23
C THR A 59 1.13 2.85 3.75
N GLY A 60 0.64 1.67 3.41
CA GLY A 60 0.57 1.15 2.05
C GLY A 60 -0.83 1.18 1.46
N PHE A 61 -0.97 0.51 0.32
CA PHE A 61 -2.22 0.25 -0.38
C PHE A 61 -2.08 -1.07 -1.14
N ASP A 62 -3.12 -1.87 -1.28
CA ASP A 62 -3.31 -3.15 -1.96
C ASP A 62 -3.47 -4.37 -1.04
N ASP A 63 -2.98 -4.33 0.20
CA ASP A 63 -2.97 -5.47 1.13
C ASP A 63 -2.27 -6.69 0.52
N SER A 64 -1.08 -6.47 -0.03
CA SER A 64 -0.28 -7.54 -0.62
C SER A 64 0.14 -8.56 0.44
N LEU A 65 0.25 -9.82 0.05
CA LEU A 65 0.61 -10.90 0.96
C LEU A 65 1.93 -10.62 1.70
N SER A 66 2.92 -10.04 1.03
CA SER A 66 4.21 -9.68 1.62
C SER A 66 4.09 -8.66 2.75
N SER A 67 3.09 -7.78 2.71
CA SER A 67 2.88 -6.72 3.69
C SER A 67 2.59 -7.24 5.10
N ALA A 68 1.95 -8.39 5.21
CA ALA A 68 1.67 -9.03 6.50
C ALA A 68 2.93 -9.61 7.14
N TYR A 69 3.91 -10.02 6.34
CA TYR A 69 5.15 -10.70 6.79
C TYR A 69 6.37 -9.79 6.81
N PHE A 70 6.25 -8.56 6.37
CA PHE A 70 7.33 -7.57 6.43
C PHE A 70 7.58 -7.11 7.87
N ILE A 71 8.76 -6.56 8.17
CA ILE A 71 9.10 -6.10 9.52
C ILE A 71 9.51 -4.61 9.47
N PRO A 72 8.70 -3.72 10.09
CA PRO A 72 7.36 -3.96 10.64
C PRO A 72 6.34 -4.32 9.55
N SER A 73 5.29 -5.08 9.92
CA SER A 73 4.20 -5.41 9.00
C SER A 73 3.44 -4.13 8.59
N VAL A 74 3.08 -4.05 7.30
CA VAL A 74 2.60 -2.81 6.69
C VAL A 74 1.10 -2.60 6.94
N THR A 75 0.76 -1.50 7.61
CA THR A 75 -0.61 -0.98 7.67
C THR A 75 -1.00 -0.52 6.27
N THR A 76 -2.15 -0.97 5.77
CA THR A 76 -2.51 -0.81 4.36
C THR A 76 -4.03 -0.71 4.16
N VAL A 77 -4.45 -0.40 2.95
CA VAL A 77 -5.85 -0.46 2.53
C VAL A 77 -6.06 -1.70 1.67
N SER A 78 -6.98 -2.58 2.09
CA SER A 78 -7.39 -3.73 1.31
C SER A 78 -8.48 -3.36 0.31
N GLN A 79 -8.28 -3.72 -0.95
CA GLN A 79 -9.26 -3.51 -2.02
C GLN A 79 -10.35 -4.60 -2.06
N ASN A 80 -10.35 -5.54 -1.11
CA ASN A 80 -11.28 -6.68 -1.09
C ASN A 80 -11.29 -7.45 -2.42
N ILE A 81 -10.12 -7.86 -2.89
CA ILE A 81 -9.92 -8.49 -4.21
C ILE A 81 -10.87 -9.66 -4.46
N ASP A 82 -11.15 -10.48 -3.45
CA ASP A 82 -12.09 -11.59 -3.56
C ASP A 82 -13.52 -11.12 -3.87
N LYS A 83 -13.99 -10.06 -3.20
CA LYS A 83 -15.32 -9.47 -3.48
C LYS A 83 -15.34 -8.85 -4.88
N LEU A 84 -14.26 -8.14 -5.23
CA LEU A 84 -14.12 -7.52 -6.54
C LEU A 84 -14.16 -8.59 -7.65
N ALA A 85 -13.35 -9.65 -7.53
CA ALA A 85 -13.30 -10.74 -8.51
C ALA A 85 -14.65 -11.44 -8.67
N LYS A 86 -15.32 -11.79 -7.56
CA LYS A 86 -16.66 -12.39 -7.59
C LYS A 86 -17.67 -11.48 -8.28
N ARG A 87 -17.62 -10.18 -7.99
CA ARG A 87 -18.55 -9.22 -8.60
C ARG A 87 -18.29 -9.04 -10.08
N CYS A 88 -17.03 -8.91 -10.49
CA CYS A 88 -16.67 -8.83 -11.91
C CYS A 88 -17.12 -10.08 -12.68
N PHE A 89 -16.90 -11.27 -12.11
CA PHE A 89 -17.34 -12.52 -12.72
C PHE A 89 -18.87 -12.58 -12.86
N SER A 90 -19.62 -12.24 -11.80
CA SER A 90 -21.08 -12.19 -11.86
C SER A 90 -21.59 -11.23 -12.94
N MET A 91 -21.02 -10.03 -13.02
CA MET A 91 -21.41 -9.06 -14.05
C MET A 91 -21.11 -9.55 -15.46
N LEU A 92 -19.96 -10.20 -15.66
CA LEU A 92 -19.62 -10.81 -16.93
C LEU A 92 -20.63 -11.89 -17.33
N MET A 93 -21.01 -12.77 -16.40
CA MET A 93 -22.00 -13.82 -16.66
C MET A 93 -23.39 -13.24 -16.97
N ASP A 94 -23.80 -12.16 -16.31
CA ASP A 94 -25.04 -11.46 -16.62
C ASP A 94 -25.03 -10.91 -18.06
N LEU A 95 -23.92 -10.28 -18.48
CA LEU A 95 -23.77 -9.79 -19.85
C LEU A 95 -23.79 -10.91 -20.90
N ILE A 96 -23.10 -12.02 -20.64
CA ILE A 96 -23.11 -13.21 -21.53
C ILE A 96 -24.54 -13.74 -21.69
N ASN A 97 -25.32 -13.76 -20.60
CA ASN A 97 -26.71 -14.19 -20.60
C ASN A 97 -27.69 -13.09 -21.07
N LYS A 98 -27.20 -12.01 -21.69
CA LYS A 98 -28.00 -10.88 -22.20
C LYS A 98 -28.82 -10.18 -21.13
N LYS A 99 -28.42 -10.24 -19.87
CA LYS A 99 -28.97 -9.46 -18.77
C LYS A 99 -28.22 -8.12 -18.65
N SER A 100 -28.86 -7.14 -18.04
CA SER A 100 -28.18 -5.86 -17.72
C SER A 100 -27.21 -6.06 -16.55
N ALA A 101 -25.97 -5.59 -16.71
CA ALA A 101 -25.05 -5.48 -15.60
C ALA A 101 -25.21 -4.13 -14.90
N VAL A 102 -25.38 -4.16 -13.58
CA VAL A 102 -25.53 -2.95 -12.77
C VAL A 102 -24.20 -2.63 -12.08
N SER A 103 -23.76 -1.38 -12.15
CA SER A 103 -22.56 -0.93 -11.44
C SER A 103 -22.70 -1.11 -9.92
N SER A 104 -21.60 -1.39 -9.26
CA SER A 104 -21.58 -1.54 -7.81
C SER A 104 -20.26 -1.00 -7.23
N ILE A 105 -20.33 -0.53 -6.00
CA ILE A 105 -19.17 -0.07 -5.24
C ILE A 105 -18.73 -1.22 -4.34
N ILE A 106 -17.44 -1.50 -4.32
CA ILE A 106 -16.82 -2.43 -3.37
C ILE A 106 -16.12 -1.60 -2.30
N GLU A 107 -16.55 -1.75 -1.06
CA GLU A 107 -15.94 -1.07 0.08
C GLU A 107 -14.54 -1.58 0.31
N GLN A 108 -13.63 -0.65 0.58
CA GLN A 108 -12.27 -0.92 0.98
C GLN A 108 -12.14 -0.88 2.50
N ASN A 109 -11.21 -1.63 3.05
CA ASN A 109 -10.98 -1.70 4.49
C ASN A 109 -9.54 -1.32 4.83
N ILE A 110 -9.35 -0.60 5.93
CA ILE A 110 -8.03 -0.38 6.50
C ILE A 110 -7.64 -1.64 7.27
N ILE A 111 -6.45 -2.15 6.97
CA ILE A 111 -5.82 -3.26 7.67
C ILE A 111 -4.72 -2.67 8.55
N ALA A 112 -5.04 -2.44 9.82
CA ALA A 112 -4.08 -1.92 10.80
C ALA A 112 -3.02 -2.98 11.12
N ARG A 113 -1.75 -2.60 11.03
CA ARG A 113 -0.57 -3.41 11.35
C ARG A 113 0.48 -2.56 12.09
N ASN A 114 1.74 -2.99 12.08
CA ASN A 114 2.78 -2.43 12.96
C ASN A 114 3.49 -1.20 12.38
N SER A 115 3.31 -0.86 11.10
CA SER A 115 4.01 0.28 10.49
C SER A 115 3.36 1.64 10.75
N ALA A 116 2.15 1.67 11.33
CA ALA A 116 1.47 2.89 11.76
C ALA A 116 0.63 2.63 13.01
N LYS A 117 0.50 3.66 13.86
CA LYS A 117 -0.33 3.65 15.08
C LYS A 117 -1.72 4.15 14.68
N ILE A 118 -2.65 3.24 14.45
CA ILE A 118 -4.05 3.56 14.12
C ILE A 118 -4.91 3.17 15.31
N ASN A 119 -5.58 4.16 15.89
CA ASN A 119 -6.61 3.92 16.89
C ASN A 119 -7.95 3.79 16.14
N ILE A 120 -8.38 2.56 15.92
CA ILE A 120 -9.68 2.24 15.29
C ILE A 120 -10.64 1.82 16.39
#